data_faf269fdb3a3841957cf75efeb87ffe1
#
_entry.id   faf269fdb3a3841957cf75efeb87ffe1
#
_cell.length_a   1.000
_cell.length_b   1.000
_cell.length_c   1.000
_cell.angle_alpha   90.00
_cell.angle_beta   90.00
_cell.angle_gamma   90.00
#
_symmetry.space_group_name_H-M   'P 1'
#
loop_
_entity.id
_entity.type
_entity.pdbx_description
1 polymer ?
#
loop_
_entity_poly.entity_id
_entity_poly.type
_entity_poly.pdbx_seq_one_letter_code
_entity_poly.pdbx_strand_id
1 'polypeptide(L)'
;MKQKYVMAAIDAALKAGEKILSIYEDPKSDFEIERKADNSPLTIADRKAHEAIVAILNETPFPVLSEEGKHMDYAVRRGWDTLWIVDPLDGTKEFIKRNGEFTVNIALVQNSVPVFGIIYVPVKKELYFGIEGVGAYKCSGIVSLEDDGVALEQLIGKSEQIPLKEV
;
A
#
# COMPACT_ATOMS: atom_id res chain seq x y z
N MET A 1 -7.55 -15.17 -8.42
CA MET A 1 -7.96 -13.91 -7.72
C MET A 1 -8.75 -13.02 -8.68
N LYS A 2 -9.80 -12.32 -8.19
CA LYS A 2 -10.58 -11.42 -9.07
C LYS A 2 -9.80 -10.13 -9.33
N GLN A 3 -9.67 -9.77 -10.60
CA GLN A 3 -8.96 -8.56 -11.06
C GLN A 3 -9.38 -7.28 -10.32
N LYS A 4 -10.67 -7.14 -10.00
CA LYS A 4 -11.20 -5.97 -9.29
C LYS A 4 -10.56 -5.73 -7.92
N TYR A 5 -10.15 -6.79 -7.20
CA TYR A 5 -9.50 -6.65 -5.89
C TYR A 5 -8.05 -6.17 -6.03
N VAL A 6 -7.35 -6.65 -7.08
CA VAL A 6 -6.01 -6.16 -7.42
C VAL A 6 -6.06 -4.67 -7.73
N MET A 7 -6.99 -4.25 -8.58
CA MET A 7 -7.14 -2.85 -8.97
C MET A 7 -7.55 -1.96 -7.80
N ALA A 8 -8.45 -2.43 -6.92
CA ALA A 8 -8.83 -1.70 -5.72
C ALA A 8 -7.61 -1.46 -4.79
N ALA A 9 -6.76 -2.46 -4.60
CA ALA A 9 -5.57 -2.30 -3.77
C ALA A 9 -4.52 -1.38 -4.41
N ILE A 10 -4.38 -1.41 -5.74
CA ILE A 10 -3.50 -0.47 -6.46
C ILE A 10 -4.02 0.96 -6.30
N ASP A 11 -5.31 1.20 -6.52
CA ASP A 11 -5.92 2.52 -6.30
C ASP A 11 -5.73 3.00 -4.86
N ALA A 12 -5.93 2.12 -3.88
CA ALA A 12 -5.71 2.41 -2.47
C ALA A 12 -4.27 2.85 -2.18
N ALA A 13 -3.27 2.15 -2.74
CA ALA A 13 -1.85 2.48 -2.56
C ALA A 13 -1.49 3.83 -3.20
N LEU A 14 -2.01 4.12 -4.39
CA LEU A 14 -1.77 5.38 -5.09
C LEU A 14 -2.41 6.57 -4.35
N LYS A 15 -3.65 6.43 -3.88
CA LYS A 15 -4.33 7.46 -3.08
C LYS A 15 -3.66 7.69 -1.73
N ALA A 16 -3.18 6.63 -1.08
CA ALA A 16 -2.36 6.78 0.12
C ALA A 16 -1.08 7.56 -0.17
N GLY A 17 -0.37 7.23 -1.24
CA GLY A 17 0.81 7.95 -1.68
C GLY A 17 0.56 9.43 -1.96
N GLU A 18 -0.57 9.79 -2.56
CA GLU A 18 -0.99 11.17 -2.75
C GLU A 18 -1.14 11.91 -1.41
N LYS A 19 -1.82 11.28 -0.42
CA LYS A 19 -1.97 11.86 0.92
C LYS A 19 -0.64 12.04 1.63
N ILE A 20 0.24 11.03 1.54
CA ILE A 20 1.59 11.09 2.11
C ILE A 20 2.38 12.24 1.49
N LEU A 21 2.43 12.35 0.16
CA LEU A 21 3.19 13.38 -0.54
C LEU A 21 2.66 14.79 -0.25
N SER A 22 1.35 14.98 -0.15
CA SER A 22 0.77 16.29 0.18
C SER A 22 1.24 16.83 1.53
N ILE A 23 1.53 15.94 2.48
CA ILE A 23 2.08 16.29 3.81
C ILE A 23 3.59 16.40 3.74
N TYR A 24 4.26 15.48 3.05
CA TYR A 24 5.70 15.42 2.92
C TYR A 24 6.30 16.65 2.24
N GLU A 25 5.63 17.13 1.20
CA GLU A 25 6.06 18.28 0.39
C GLU A 25 5.67 19.63 1.00
N ASP A 26 4.79 19.67 2.00
CA ASP A 26 4.41 20.90 2.69
C ASP A 26 5.57 21.37 3.59
N PRO A 27 6.20 22.52 3.26
CA PRO A 27 7.33 23.03 4.05
C PRO A 27 6.92 23.53 5.43
N LYS A 28 5.62 23.73 5.68
CA LYS A 28 5.06 24.19 6.95
C LYS A 28 4.61 23.03 7.85
N SER A 29 4.58 21.81 7.33
CA SER A 29 4.18 20.66 8.11
C SER A 29 5.25 20.28 9.13
N ASP A 30 4.86 20.17 10.39
CA ASP A 30 5.64 19.58 11.49
C ASP A 30 5.40 18.06 11.62
N PHE A 31 4.57 17.51 10.71
CA PHE A 31 4.16 16.10 10.65
C PHE A 31 3.30 15.60 11.82
N GLU A 32 2.99 16.44 12.81
CA GLU A 32 2.23 16.06 14.01
C GLU A 32 2.78 14.76 14.63
N ILE A 33 4.09 14.72 14.90
CA ILE A 33 4.80 13.52 15.34
C ILE A 33 4.33 13.11 16.73
N GLU A 34 3.83 11.89 16.85
CA GLU A 34 3.50 11.22 18.11
C GLU A 34 4.38 9.99 18.32
N ARG A 35 4.30 9.40 19.51
CA ARG A 35 4.96 8.15 19.85
C ARG A 35 3.94 7.08 20.17
N LYS A 36 4.09 5.90 19.54
CA LYS A 36 3.30 4.70 19.86
C LYS A 36 3.75 4.10 21.19
N ALA A 37 3.03 3.11 21.71
CA ALA A 37 3.35 2.41 22.97
C ALA A 37 4.75 1.77 22.97
N ASP A 38 5.23 1.31 21.82
CA ASP A 38 6.58 0.77 21.61
C ASP A 38 7.65 1.84 21.34
N ASN A 39 7.31 3.12 21.52
CA ASN A 39 8.15 4.29 21.25
C ASN A 39 8.49 4.54 19.77
N SER A 40 7.87 3.84 18.81
CA SER A 40 8.00 4.15 17.38
C SER A 40 7.25 5.44 17.04
N PRO A 41 7.69 6.21 16.03
CA PRO A 41 7.00 7.42 15.60
C PRO A 41 5.71 7.11 14.84
N LEU A 42 4.73 8.00 14.98
CA LEU A 42 3.50 8.06 14.22
C LEU A 42 3.32 9.51 13.74
N THR A 43 2.99 9.69 12.49
CA THR A 43 2.73 11.01 11.93
C THR A 43 1.31 11.13 11.39
N ILE A 44 0.89 12.35 11.06
CA ILE A 44 -0.38 12.57 10.37
C ILE A 44 -0.43 11.88 9.00
N ALA A 45 0.73 11.69 8.35
CA ALA A 45 0.82 10.99 7.07
C ALA A 45 0.45 9.51 7.20
N ASP A 46 0.92 8.82 8.26
CA ASP A 46 0.54 7.43 8.56
C ASP A 46 -0.98 7.29 8.69
N ARG A 47 -1.61 8.21 9.43
CA ARG A 47 -3.06 8.21 9.65
C ARG A 47 -3.83 8.46 8.37
N LYS A 48 -3.44 9.48 7.58
CA LYS A 48 -4.13 9.83 6.33
C LYS A 48 -3.98 8.76 5.27
N ALA A 49 -2.82 8.11 5.20
CA ALA A 49 -2.61 6.95 4.35
C ALA A 49 -3.50 5.77 4.78
N HIS A 50 -3.55 5.47 6.08
CA HIS A 50 -4.43 4.43 6.63
C HIS A 50 -5.89 4.68 6.28
N GLU A 51 -6.41 5.90 6.53
CA GLU A 51 -7.78 6.28 6.23
C GLU A 51 -8.11 6.08 4.74
N ALA A 52 -7.21 6.50 3.84
CA ALA A 52 -7.40 6.37 2.39
C ALA A 52 -7.45 4.91 1.94
N ILE A 53 -6.55 4.06 2.47
CA ILE A 53 -6.50 2.64 2.13
C ILE A 53 -7.74 1.91 2.64
N VAL A 54 -8.09 2.10 3.91
CA VAL A 54 -9.19 1.40 4.55
C VAL A 54 -10.54 1.77 3.92
N ALA A 55 -10.73 3.02 3.51
CA ALA A 55 -11.94 3.46 2.81
C ALA A 55 -12.20 2.64 1.54
N ILE A 56 -11.15 2.28 0.79
CA ILE A 56 -11.28 1.50 -0.44
C ILE A 56 -11.35 0.00 -0.15
N LEU A 57 -10.46 -0.52 0.69
CA LEU A 57 -10.38 -1.97 0.94
C LEU A 57 -11.60 -2.51 1.70
N ASN A 58 -12.28 -1.70 2.51
CA ASN A 58 -13.52 -2.08 3.18
C ASN A 58 -14.71 -2.29 2.22
N GLU A 59 -14.61 -1.84 0.96
CA GLU A 59 -15.59 -2.18 -0.07
C GLU A 59 -15.38 -3.59 -0.63
N THR A 60 -14.27 -4.24 -0.28
CA THR A 60 -14.02 -5.65 -0.60
C THR A 60 -14.58 -6.56 0.50
N PRO A 61 -14.84 -7.85 0.23
CA PRO A 61 -15.39 -8.76 1.24
C PRO A 61 -14.36 -9.25 2.26
N PHE A 62 -13.14 -8.74 2.25
CA PHE A 62 -12.04 -9.22 3.08
C PHE A 62 -11.74 -8.24 4.22
N PRO A 63 -11.52 -8.74 5.46
CA PRO A 63 -11.11 -7.89 6.56
C PRO A 63 -9.74 -7.26 6.30
N VAL A 64 -9.52 -6.09 6.89
CA VAL A 64 -8.26 -5.34 6.79
C VAL A 64 -7.53 -5.38 8.12
N LEU A 65 -6.31 -5.91 8.12
CA LEU A 65 -5.36 -5.84 9.23
C LEU A 65 -4.30 -4.79 8.87
N SER A 66 -4.41 -3.61 9.47
CA SER A 66 -3.49 -2.49 9.24
C SER A 66 -2.65 -2.22 10.48
N GLU A 67 -1.38 -1.84 10.29
CA GLU A 67 -0.47 -1.44 11.36
C GLU A 67 -1.05 -0.28 12.18
N GLU A 68 -1.69 0.69 11.52
CA GLU A 68 -2.33 1.85 12.16
C GLU A 68 -3.80 1.62 12.52
N GLY A 69 -4.29 0.40 12.34
CA GLY A 69 -5.64 0.00 12.69
C GLY A 69 -5.82 -0.27 14.19
N LYS A 70 -7.08 -0.47 14.58
CA LYS A 70 -7.40 -0.92 15.95
C LYS A 70 -6.79 -2.30 16.20
N HIS A 71 -6.27 -2.48 17.41
CA HIS A 71 -5.84 -3.81 17.85
C HIS A 71 -7.01 -4.81 17.71
N MET A 72 -6.72 -5.94 17.06
CA MET A 72 -7.66 -7.03 16.85
C MET A 72 -7.14 -8.28 17.53
N ASP A 73 -7.94 -8.86 18.43
CA ASP A 73 -7.56 -10.09 19.13
C ASP A 73 -7.25 -11.23 18.16
N TYR A 74 -6.19 -11.97 18.47
CA TYR A 74 -5.82 -13.14 17.67
C TYR A 74 -6.96 -14.16 17.53
N ALA A 75 -7.76 -14.33 18.58
CA ALA A 75 -8.91 -15.24 18.55
C ALA A 75 -9.94 -14.90 17.45
N VAL A 76 -10.08 -13.60 17.10
CA VAL A 76 -10.95 -13.15 16.02
C VAL A 76 -10.28 -13.36 14.66
N ARG A 77 -9.04 -12.87 14.50
CA ARG A 77 -8.37 -12.87 13.17
C ARG A 77 -7.86 -14.24 12.75
N ARG A 78 -7.65 -15.18 13.66
CA ARG A 78 -7.27 -16.58 13.33
C ARG A 78 -8.30 -17.32 12.48
N GLY A 79 -9.57 -16.85 12.48
CA GLY A 79 -10.65 -17.40 11.64
C GLY A 79 -10.75 -16.76 10.26
N TRP A 80 -9.84 -15.87 9.90
CA TRP A 80 -9.86 -15.22 8.58
C TRP A 80 -9.05 -16.03 7.57
N ASP A 81 -9.74 -16.65 6.63
CA ASP A 81 -9.08 -17.39 5.54
C ASP A 81 -8.45 -16.44 4.51
N THR A 82 -9.04 -15.27 4.33
CA THR A 82 -8.57 -14.24 3.39
C THR A 82 -8.63 -12.88 4.06
N LEU A 83 -7.53 -12.11 4.00
CA LEU A 83 -7.44 -10.78 4.60
C LEU A 83 -6.45 -9.90 3.85
N TRP A 84 -6.66 -8.58 3.96
CA TRP A 84 -5.66 -7.58 3.61
C TRP A 84 -4.71 -7.35 4.78
N ILE A 85 -3.42 -7.31 4.50
CA ILE A 85 -2.39 -6.85 5.44
C ILE A 85 -1.82 -5.55 4.89
N VAL A 86 -1.80 -4.50 5.71
CA VAL A 86 -1.48 -3.14 5.29
C VAL A 86 -0.49 -2.51 6.24
N ASP A 87 0.60 -1.97 5.67
CA ASP A 87 1.45 -0.97 6.29
C ASP A 87 1.29 0.33 5.50
N PRO A 88 0.55 1.33 6.02
CA PRO A 88 0.21 2.54 5.28
C PRO A 88 1.41 3.43 4.96
N LEU A 89 2.42 3.43 5.82
CA LEU A 89 3.67 4.18 5.66
C LEU A 89 4.80 3.43 6.35
N ASP A 90 5.47 2.56 5.61
CA ASP A 90 6.69 1.88 6.05
C ASP A 90 7.89 2.82 5.88
N GLY A 91 8.63 3.03 6.95
CA GLY A 91 9.74 3.98 6.99
C GLY A 91 9.36 5.35 7.55
N THR A 92 8.52 5.41 8.60
CA THR A 92 8.12 6.67 9.25
C THR A 92 9.32 7.49 9.73
N LYS A 93 10.39 6.83 10.18
CA LYS A 93 11.64 7.52 10.55
C LYS A 93 12.30 8.20 9.36
N GLU A 94 12.34 7.56 8.22
CA GLU A 94 12.87 8.05 6.95
C GLU A 94 12.01 9.19 6.42
N PHE A 95 10.69 9.08 6.56
CA PHE A 95 9.73 10.15 6.25
C PHE A 95 10.04 11.41 7.08
N ILE A 96 10.20 11.28 8.40
CA ILE A 96 10.54 12.39 9.32
C ILE A 96 11.88 13.01 8.95
N LYS A 97 12.88 12.20 8.57
CA LYS A 97 14.20 12.70 8.13
C LYS A 97 14.18 13.32 6.72
N ARG A 98 13.08 13.25 6.01
CA ARG A 98 12.91 13.76 4.64
C ARG A 98 13.91 13.19 3.63
N ASN A 99 14.30 11.92 3.76
CA ASN A 99 15.22 11.26 2.81
C ASN A 99 14.52 10.56 1.64
N GLY A 100 13.17 10.46 1.65
CA GLY A 100 12.38 9.88 0.58
C GLY A 100 12.30 8.35 0.57
N GLU A 101 12.88 7.68 1.56
CA GLU A 101 12.96 6.21 1.63
C GLU A 101 11.81 5.62 2.46
N PHE A 102 10.59 5.80 2.00
CA PHE A 102 9.39 5.24 2.61
C PHE A 102 8.44 4.68 1.53
N THR A 103 7.60 3.74 1.94
CA THR A 103 6.71 3.00 1.03
C THR A 103 5.31 2.83 1.61
N VAL A 104 4.35 2.51 0.73
CA VAL A 104 3.03 1.99 1.07
C VAL A 104 3.02 0.51 0.72
N ASN A 105 2.69 -0.36 1.66
CA ASN A 105 2.71 -1.80 1.48
C ASN A 105 1.30 -2.39 1.71
N ILE A 106 0.79 -3.14 0.73
CA ILE A 106 -0.51 -3.82 0.82
C ILE A 106 -0.34 -5.24 0.29
N ALA A 107 -0.83 -6.23 1.04
CA ALA A 107 -0.85 -7.63 0.61
C ALA A 107 -2.23 -8.25 0.81
N LEU A 108 -2.64 -9.12 -0.11
CA LEU A 108 -3.75 -10.05 0.09
C LEU A 108 -3.19 -11.41 0.45
N VAL A 109 -3.59 -11.91 1.62
CA VAL A 109 -3.21 -13.22 2.12
C VAL A 109 -4.42 -14.14 2.08
N GLN A 110 -4.27 -15.33 1.53
CA GLN A 110 -5.30 -16.35 1.48
C GLN A 110 -4.74 -17.67 2.01
N ASN A 111 -5.44 -18.26 2.99
CA ASN A 111 -5.00 -19.51 3.66
C ASN A 111 -3.52 -19.44 4.13
N SER A 112 -3.15 -18.34 4.75
CA SER A 112 -1.78 -18.06 5.22
C SER A 112 -0.71 -17.92 4.13
N VAL A 113 -1.10 -17.79 2.85
CA VAL A 113 -0.20 -17.59 1.72
C VAL A 113 -0.45 -16.21 1.09
N PRO A 114 0.57 -15.36 0.91
CA PRO A 114 0.43 -14.13 0.15
C PRO A 114 0.15 -14.47 -1.32
N VAL A 115 -1.01 -14.05 -1.84
CA VAL A 115 -1.42 -14.29 -3.24
C VAL A 115 -1.32 -13.05 -4.11
N PHE A 116 -1.16 -11.89 -3.48
CA PHE A 116 -0.94 -10.60 -4.12
C PHE A 116 -0.22 -9.65 -3.17
N GLY A 117 0.66 -8.82 -3.70
CA GLY A 117 1.37 -7.81 -2.93
C GLY A 117 1.70 -6.57 -3.74
N ILE A 118 1.72 -5.43 -3.06
CA ILE A 118 2.09 -4.12 -3.60
C ILE A 118 3.13 -3.48 -2.69
N ILE A 119 4.12 -2.85 -3.32
CA ILE A 119 5.00 -1.84 -2.71
C ILE A 119 4.93 -0.60 -3.60
N TYR A 120 4.41 0.50 -3.07
CA TYR A 120 4.42 1.77 -3.76
C TYR A 120 5.43 2.72 -3.14
N VAL A 121 6.30 3.31 -3.94
CA VAL A 121 7.32 4.28 -3.55
C VAL A 121 6.86 5.68 -3.99
N PRO A 122 6.19 6.47 -3.15
CA PRO A 122 5.51 7.70 -3.58
C PRO A 122 6.47 8.73 -4.19
N VAL A 123 7.62 8.96 -3.55
CA VAL A 123 8.62 9.95 -4.03
C VAL A 123 9.17 9.61 -5.41
N LYS A 124 9.34 8.32 -5.72
CA LYS A 124 9.83 7.84 -7.01
C LYS A 124 8.71 7.62 -8.03
N LYS A 125 7.44 7.61 -7.60
CA LYS A 125 6.27 7.26 -8.41
C LYS A 125 6.41 5.87 -9.04
N GLU A 126 6.94 4.92 -8.25
CA GLU A 126 7.19 3.55 -8.67
C GLU A 126 6.27 2.59 -7.91
N LEU A 127 5.56 1.77 -8.65
CA LEU A 127 4.69 0.71 -8.14
C LEU A 127 5.30 -0.64 -8.48
N TYR A 128 5.57 -1.42 -7.45
CA TYR A 128 5.94 -2.83 -7.58
C TYR A 128 4.74 -3.67 -7.17
N PHE A 129 4.38 -4.66 -7.96
CA PHE A 129 3.29 -5.57 -7.61
C PHE A 129 3.55 -6.98 -8.11
N GLY A 130 3.11 -7.95 -7.32
CA GLY A 130 3.21 -9.36 -7.63
C GLY A 130 1.86 -10.05 -7.46
N ILE A 131 1.53 -10.95 -8.39
CA ILE A 131 0.28 -11.72 -8.41
C ILE A 131 0.65 -13.19 -8.59
N GLU A 132 0.17 -14.03 -7.66
CA GLU A 132 0.38 -15.48 -7.73
C GLU A 132 -0.11 -16.04 -9.08
N GLY A 133 0.75 -16.82 -9.74
CA GLY A 133 0.47 -17.44 -11.04
C GLY A 133 0.52 -16.49 -12.25
N VAL A 134 0.78 -15.19 -12.05
CA VAL A 134 0.88 -14.19 -13.12
C VAL A 134 2.30 -13.65 -13.26
N GLY A 135 2.91 -13.24 -12.15
CA GLY A 135 4.26 -12.69 -12.13
C GLY A 135 4.40 -11.45 -11.26
N ALA A 136 5.59 -10.85 -11.27
CA ALA A 136 5.90 -9.62 -10.58
C ALA A 136 6.32 -8.54 -11.59
N TYR A 137 5.94 -7.29 -11.30
CA TYR A 137 6.04 -6.18 -12.24
C TYR A 137 6.43 -4.89 -11.53
N LYS A 138 7.09 -4.00 -12.27
CA LYS A 138 7.39 -2.64 -11.88
C LYS A 138 6.73 -1.68 -12.87
N CYS A 139 5.90 -0.76 -12.38
CA CYS A 139 5.32 0.35 -13.14
C CYS A 139 5.94 1.65 -12.67
N SER A 140 6.56 2.41 -13.56
CA SER A 140 7.21 3.69 -13.26
C SER A 140 6.37 4.86 -13.73
N GLY A 141 6.44 6.00 -13.02
CA GLY A 141 5.73 7.23 -13.35
C GLY A 141 4.23 7.20 -13.04
N ILE A 142 3.77 6.23 -12.23
CA ILE A 142 2.35 6.10 -11.88
C ILE A 142 2.02 6.90 -10.61
N VAL A 143 0.95 7.70 -10.66
CA VAL A 143 0.46 8.51 -9.53
C VAL A 143 -1.03 8.30 -9.27
N SER A 144 -1.79 7.87 -10.26
CA SER A 144 -3.21 7.58 -10.18
C SER A 144 -3.58 6.54 -11.23
N LEU A 145 -4.71 5.87 -11.03
CA LEU A 145 -5.38 5.16 -12.11
C LEU A 145 -6.22 6.22 -12.84
N GLU A 146 -5.78 6.57 -14.06
CA GLU A 146 -6.56 7.47 -14.92
C GLU A 146 -7.83 6.74 -15.33
N ASP A 147 -8.98 7.18 -14.85
CA ASP A 147 -10.32 6.62 -15.03
C ASP A 147 -10.58 5.25 -14.35
N ASP A 148 -11.82 5.08 -13.89
CA ASP A 148 -12.35 3.86 -13.26
C ASP A 148 -12.33 2.60 -14.17
N GLY A 149 -11.67 2.66 -15.32
CA GLY A 149 -11.69 1.64 -16.36
C GLY A 149 -10.33 1.06 -16.77
N VAL A 150 -9.23 1.40 -16.09
CA VAL A 150 -7.92 0.78 -16.40
C VAL A 150 -7.94 -0.70 -16.04
N ALA A 151 -7.87 -1.56 -17.03
CA ALA A 151 -7.79 -3.00 -16.82
C ALA A 151 -6.39 -3.40 -16.34
N LEU A 152 -6.32 -4.46 -15.51
CA LEU A 152 -5.04 -5.01 -15.03
C LEU A 152 -4.08 -5.34 -16.18
N GLU A 153 -4.59 -5.86 -17.29
CA GLU A 153 -3.82 -6.18 -18.50
C GLU A 153 -3.12 -4.95 -19.10
N GLN A 154 -3.79 -3.81 -19.08
CA GLN A 154 -3.20 -2.53 -19.54
C GLN A 154 -2.10 -2.06 -18.61
N LEU A 155 -2.28 -2.22 -17.29
CA LEU A 155 -1.24 -1.89 -16.32
C LEU A 155 -0.02 -2.81 -16.48
N ILE A 156 -0.24 -4.12 -16.61
CA ILE A 156 0.83 -5.10 -16.88
C ILE A 156 1.55 -4.75 -18.19
N GLY A 157 0.83 -4.40 -19.25
CA GLY A 157 1.41 -4.02 -20.52
C GLY A 157 2.27 -2.76 -20.51
N LYS A 158 2.06 -1.88 -19.53
CA LYS A 158 2.88 -0.67 -19.29
C LYS A 158 4.02 -0.91 -18.27
N SER A 159 4.07 -2.08 -17.67
CA SER A 159 5.00 -2.42 -16.59
C SER A 159 6.14 -3.30 -17.08
N GLU A 160 7.26 -3.21 -16.41
CA GLU A 160 8.43 -4.06 -16.61
C GLU A 160 8.29 -5.31 -15.74
N GLN A 161 8.46 -6.49 -16.34
CA GLN A 161 8.44 -7.74 -15.58
C GLN A 161 9.74 -7.93 -14.79
N ILE A 162 9.62 -8.34 -13.53
CA ILE A 162 10.75 -8.59 -12.64
C ILE A 162 10.72 -10.05 -12.13
N PRO A 163 11.90 -10.70 -11.87
CA PRO A 163 13.22 -10.17 -12.18
C PRO A 163 13.41 -9.93 -13.68
N LEU A 164 14.23 -8.94 -14.02
CA LEU A 164 14.65 -8.75 -15.40
C LEU A 164 15.22 -10.05 -15.91
N LYS A 165 14.79 -10.50 -17.09
CA LYS A 165 15.44 -11.65 -17.73
C LYS A 165 16.88 -11.24 -17.99
N GLU A 166 17.83 -12.03 -17.48
CA GLU A 166 19.22 -11.88 -17.89
C GLU A 166 19.28 -11.96 -19.42
N VAL A 167 19.89 -10.95 -20.03
CA VAL A 167 20.08 -10.85 -21.49
C VAL A 167 21.20 -11.80 -21.89
#